data_2e95d290bed03c7a8e04225c76f7e29b
#
_entry.id   2e95d290bed03c7a8e04225c76f7e29b
#
_cell.length_a   1.000
_cell.length_b   1.000
_cell.length_c   1.000
_cell.angle_alpha   90.00
_cell.angle_beta   90.00
_cell.angle_gamma   90.00
#
_symmetry.space_group_name_H-M   'P 1'
#
loop_
_entity.id
_entity.type
_entity.pdbx_description
1 polymer ?
#
loop_
_entity_poly.entity_id
_entity_poly.type
_entity_poly.pdbx_seq_one_letter_code
_entity_poly.pdbx_strand_id
1 'polypeptide(L)'
;MIAAVEVDGRTCIIRSRSETDNCPDDSSEWDAWGDGETVPGEQHRAVIVVDGDIIGTMSWHAVHYGPTVGSRAWSMGIALAPQWRGQGWGSLAQRLLGDHLLASAHRVEASTDVDNVTEQRSLEKAGFHREGVLRAAQMRADGRHHDLVMYARTRD
;
A
#
# COMPACT_ATOMS: atom_id res chain seq x y z
N MET A 1 0.25 14.05 10.72
CA MET A 1 -0.98 13.26 10.50
C MET A 1 -1.35 13.32 9.03
N ILE A 2 -1.60 12.18 8.42
CA ILE A 2 -1.99 12.07 7.01
C ILE A 2 -3.51 12.05 6.89
N ALA A 3 -4.17 11.21 7.70
CA ALA A 3 -5.63 11.10 7.73
C ALA A 3 -6.11 10.64 9.10
N ALA A 4 -7.35 10.98 9.43
CA ALA A 4 -8.04 10.49 10.61
C ALA A 4 -9.52 10.35 10.30
N VAL A 5 -10.13 9.27 10.74
CA VAL A 5 -11.56 9.01 10.54
C VAL A 5 -12.12 8.18 11.70
N GLU A 6 -13.38 8.39 12.00
CA GLU A 6 -14.13 7.53 12.93
C GLU A 6 -15.05 6.62 12.13
N VAL A 7 -15.04 5.33 12.48
CA VAL A 7 -15.89 4.30 11.87
C VAL A 7 -16.43 3.41 13.00
N ASP A 8 -17.76 3.35 13.13
CA ASP A 8 -18.44 2.52 14.13
C ASP A 8 -17.93 2.74 15.56
N GLY A 9 -17.67 4.01 15.91
CA GLY A 9 -17.17 4.40 17.23
C GLY A 9 -15.68 4.14 17.46
N ARG A 10 -14.95 3.72 16.43
CA ARG A 10 -13.52 3.50 16.50
C ARG A 10 -12.76 4.55 15.68
N THR A 11 -11.61 4.97 16.18
CA THR A 11 -10.77 5.99 15.52
C THR A 11 -9.65 5.31 14.76
N CYS A 12 -9.57 5.58 13.45
CA CYS A 12 -8.47 5.16 12.58
C CYS A 12 -7.63 6.36 12.18
N ILE A 13 -6.34 6.30 12.41
CA ILE A 13 -5.38 7.35 12.07
C ILE A 13 -4.30 6.76 11.17
N ILE A 14 -3.94 7.51 10.12
CA ILE A 14 -2.74 7.26 9.35
C ILE A 14 -1.79 8.43 9.61
N ARG A 15 -0.61 8.14 10.10
CA ARG A 15 0.43 9.13 10.35
C ARG A 15 1.80 8.63 9.91
N SER A 16 2.72 9.55 9.67
CA SER A 16 4.10 9.21 9.34
C SER A 16 4.70 8.29 10.41
N ARG A 17 5.47 7.31 9.96
CA ARG A 17 6.17 6.39 10.84
C ARG A 17 7.33 7.09 11.53
N SER A 18 7.48 6.83 12.82
CA SER A 18 8.63 7.25 13.64
C SER A 18 9.55 6.06 13.91
N GLU A 19 10.83 6.32 14.13
CA GLU A 19 11.79 5.29 14.54
C GLU A 19 11.45 4.63 15.88
N THR A 20 10.70 5.33 16.71
CA THR A 20 10.26 4.83 18.03
C THR A 20 8.97 4.01 17.98
N ASP A 21 8.34 3.89 16.81
CA ASP A 21 7.11 3.12 16.67
C ASP A 21 7.38 1.63 16.85
N ASN A 22 6.63 1.01 17.75
CA ASN A 22 6.65 -0.42 17.94
C ASN A 22 5.63 -1.08 17.01
N CYS A 23 6.06 -1.36 15.78
CA CYS A 23 5.20 -1.97 14.78
C CYS A 23 5.06 -3.47 15.03
N PRO A 24 3.84 -4.03 14.89
CA PRO A 24 3.63 -5.46 15.00
C PRO A 24 4.27 -6.21 13.83
N ASP A 25 4.43 -7.52 13.98
CA ASP A 25 4.80 -8.38 12.85
C ASP A 25 3.65 -8.43 11.84
N ASP A 26 3.89 -7.88 10.68
CA ASP A 26 2.95 -7.80 9.56
C ASP A 26 3.42 -8.60 8.34
N SER A 27 4.40 -9.50 8.52
CA SER A 27 4.93 -10.32 7.45
C SER A 27 3.86 -11.17 6.78
N SER A 28 4.03 -11.42 5.50
CA SER A 28 3.14 -12.26 4.69
C SER A 28 3.92 -12.99 3.61
N GLU A 29 3.31 -14.03 3.04
CA GLU A 29 3.89 -14.76 1.90
C GLU A 29 4.06 -13.88 0.65
N TRP A 30 3.24 -12.82 0.52
CA TRP A 30 3.25 -11.92 -0.64
C TRP A 30 4.41 -10.91 -0.60
N ASP A 31 5.04 -10.72 0.56
CA ASP A 31 6.11 -9.75 0.81
C ASP A 31 7.42 -10.43 1.26
N ALA A 32 7.64 -11.67 0.84
CA ALA A 32 8.86 -12.42 1.15
C ALA A 32 9.91 -12.19 0.04
N TRP A 33 10.87 -11.30 0.30
CA TRP A 33 11.83 -10.83 -0.70
C TRP A 33 13.13 -11.63 -0.77
N GLY A 34 13.54 -12.27 0.33
CA GLY A 34 14.84 -12.92 0.45
C GLY A 34 15.97 -11.94 0.73
N ASP A 35 17.21 -12.39 0.52
CA ASP A 35 18.44 -11.67 0.89
C ASP A 35 19.07 -10.92 -0.28
N GLY A 36 18.28 -10.51 -1.26
CA GLY A 36 18.77 -9.77 -2.41
C GLY A 36 19.20 -8.35 -2.09
N GLU A 37 20.02 -7.77 -2.98
CA GLU A 37 20.39 -6.37 -2.91
C GLU A 37 19.15 -5.49 -3.10
N THR A 38 18.97 -4.50 -2.21
CA THR A 38 17.85 -3.57 -2.28
C THR A 38 18.15 -2.40 -3.22
N VAL A 39 17.10 -1.92 -3.94
CA VAL A 39 17.26 -0.76 -4.79
C VAL A 39 17.30 0.51 -3.95
N PRO A 40 18.18 1.46 -4.31
CA PRO A 40 18.20 2.77 -3.66
C PRO A 40 16.96 3.58 -4.07
N GLY A 41 16.55 4.49 -3.21
CA GLY A 41 15.45 5.41 -3.50
C GLY A 41 14.75 5.86 -2.23
N GLU A 42 14.06 6.99 -2.34
CA GLU A 42 13.27 7.51 -1.24
C GLU A 42 11.95 6.76 -1.14
N GLN A 43 11.68 6.26 0.05
CA GLN A 43 10.42 5.60 0.37
C GLN A 43 9.78 6.28 1.58
N HIS A 44 8.54 6.70 1.42
CA HIS A 44 7.75 7.26 2.50
C HIS A 44 7.08 6.12 3.26
N ARG A 45 6.94 6.29 4.57
CA ARG A 45 6.35 5.27 5.44
C ARG A 45 5.37 5.88 6.42
N ALA A 46 4.29 5.15 6.66
CA ALA A 46 3.26 5.50 7.62
C ALA A 46 2.88 4.29 8.47
N VAL A 47 2.25 4.56 9.60
CA VAL A 47 1.60 3.55 10.43
C VAL A 47 0.10 3.78 10.42
N ILE A 48 -0.64 2.68 10.54
CA ILE A 48 -2.09 2.67 10.70
C ILE A 48 -2.37 2.41 12.17
N VAL A 49 -3.09 3.34 12.80
CA VAL A 49 -3.38 3.29 14.24
C VAL A 49 -4.88 3.22 14.43
N VAL A 50 -5.35 2.21 15.14
CA VAL A 50 -6.77 2.05 15.49
C VAL A 50 -6.88 2.06 17.02
N ASP A 51 -7.62 3.02 17.55
CA ASP A 51 -7.81 3.20 19.00
C ASP A 51 -6.49 3.19 19.80
N GLY A 52 -5.44 3.78 19.23
CA GLY A 52 -4.12 3.85 19.87
C GLY A 52 -3.17 2.69 19.58
N ASP A 53 -3.64 1.61 18.97
CA ASP A 53 -2.81 0.47 18.60
C ASP A 53 -2.32 0.57 17.15
N ILE A 54 -1.03 0.36 16.92
CA ILE A 54 -0.49 0.22 15.57
C ILE A 54 -0.90 -1.14 15.02
N ILE A 55 -1.69 -1.14 13.96
CA ILE A 55 -2.24 -2.37 13.35
C ILE A 55 -1.54 -2.79 12.07
N GLY A 56 -0.73 -1.91 11.50
CA GLY A 56 -0.02 -2.16 10.25
C GLY A 56 0.75 -0.97 9.77
N THR A 57 1.36 -1.14 8.61
CA THR A 57 2.21 -0.12 7.98
C THR A 57 1.79 0.11 6.53
N MET A 58 2.11 1.30 6.02
CA MET A 58 1.97 1.66 4.62
C MET A 58 3.26 2.27 4.12
N SER A 59 3.51 2.14 2.84
CA SER A 59 4.64 2.76 2.17
C SER A 59 4.23 3.31 0.82
N TRP A 60 4.93 4.31 0.32
CA TRP A 60 4.76 4.80 -1.05
C TRP A 60 6.03 5.41 -1.56
N HIS A 61 6.19 5.37 -2.88
CA HIS A 61 7.32 5.95 -3.59
C HIS A 61 6.86 6.50 -4.94
N ALA A 62 7.66 7.41 -5.50
CA ALA A 62 7.37 8.02 -6.78
C ALA A 62 7.65 7.05 -7.95
N VAL A 63 6.78 7.09 -8.94
CA VAL A 63 6.94 6.42 -10.24
C VAL A 63 6.81 7.48 -11.32
N HIS A 64 7.68 7.41 -12.33
CA HIS A 64 7.73 8.41 -13.39
C HIS A 64 7.35 7.80 -14.74
N TYR A 65 6.29 8.33 -15.35
CA TYR A 65 5.81 7.90 -16.68
C TYR A 65 6.22 8.86 -17.78
N GLY A 66 7.10 9.80 -17.48
CA GLY A 66 7.69 10.75 -18.40
C GLY A 66 8.75 11.59 -17.68
N PRO A 67 9.45 12.46 -18.43
CA PRO A 67 10.61 13.18 -17.87
C PRO A 67 10.25 14.42 -17.04
N THR A 68 8.98 14.79 -16.98
CA THR A 68 8.54 15.96 -16.23
C THR A 68 7.77 15.60 -14.96
N VAL A 69 7.70 16.53 -14.03
CA VAL A 69 7.01 16.35 -12.75
C VAL A 69 5.52 16.01 -12.94
N GLY A 70 4.90 16.51 -13.98
CA GLY A 70 3.47 16.23 -14.28
C GLY A 70 3.17 14.76 -14.55
N SER A 71 4.19 13.95 -14.90
CA SER A 71 4.03 12.51 -15.14
C SER A 71 4.39 11.65 -13.92
N ARG A 72 4.62 12.27 -12.78
CA ARG A 72 4.88 11.55 -11.54
C ARG A 72 3.58 10.95 -10.99
N ALA A 73 3.63 9.68 -10.64
CA ALA A 73 2.58 8.98 -9.91
C ALA A 73 3.13 8.48 -8.58
N TRP A 74 2.26 8.02 -7.70
CA TRP A 74 2.64 7.34 -6.47
C TRP A 74 2.30 5.86 -6.57
N SER A 75 3.23 5.02 -6.18
CA SER A 75 3.01 3.59 -5.97
C SER A 75 2.97 3.33 -4.47
N MET A 76 1.90 2.71 -3.99
CA MET A 76 1.69 2.47 -2.57
C MET A 76 1.57 0.99 -2.23
N GLY A 77 1.92 0.64 -0.99
CA GLY A 77 1.78 -0.70 -0.44
C GLY A 77 1.25 -0.66 0.99
N ILE A 78 0.75 -1.79 1.45
CA ILE A 78 0.18 -1.96 2.78
C ILE A 78 0.55 -3.33 3.34
N ALA A 79 0.74 -3.40 4.65
CA ALA A 79 0.82 -4.64 5.38
C ALA A 79 0.10 -4.50 6.72
N LEU A 80 -0.80 -5.42 7.05
CA LEU A 80 -1.51 -5.49 8.32
C LEU A 80 -1.02 -6.66 9.14
N ALA A 81 -0.98 -6.48 10.45
CA ALA A 81 -0.78 -7.59 11.38
C ALA A 81 -1.92 -8.61 11.22
N PRO A 82 -1.63 -9.93 11.32
CA PRO A 82 -2.61 -10.97 11.02
C PRO A 82 -3.94 -10.84 11.77
N GLN A 83 -3.89 -10.46 13.06
CA GLN A 83 -5.10 -10.32 13.89
C GLN A 83 -6.00 -9.17 13.48
N TRP A 84 -5.53 -8.28 12.61
CA TRP A 84 -6.30 -7.13 12.13
C TRP A 84 -6.81 -7.28 10.70
N ARG A 85 -6.49 -8.41 10.06
CA ARG A 85 -6.92 -8.69 8.68
C ARG A 85 -8.38 -9.10 8.63
N GLY A 86 -9.02 -8.91 7.47
CA GLY A 86 -10.40 -9.33 7.24
C GLY A 86 -11.46 -8.50 7.94
N GLN A 87 -11.14 -7.31 8.44
CA GLN A 87 -12.06 -6.46 9.20
C GLN A 87 -12.37 -5.12 8.50
N GLY A 88 -11.85 -4.91 7.29
CA GLY A 88 -12.09 -3.70 6.51
C GLY A 88 -11.07 -2.58 6.73
N TRP A 89 -10.13 -2.72 7.66
CA TRP A 89 -9.13 -1.69 7.93
C TRP A 89 -8.17 -1.46 6.76
N GLY A 90 -7.82 -2.51 6.03
CA GLY A 90 -6.96 -2.41 4.85
C GLY A 90 -7.58 -1.56 3.76
N SER A 91 -8.83 -1.82 3.39
CA SER A 91 -9.56 -1.03 2.39
C SER A 91 -9.70 0.42 2.80
N LEU A 92 -10.03 0.67 4.07
CA LEU A 92 -10.16 2.02 4.60
C LEU A 92 -8.83 2.78 4.54
N ALA A 93 -7.75 2.15 5.00
CA ALA A 93 -6.42 2.77 4.99
C ALA A 93 -5.93 3.07 3.57
N GLN A 94 -6.13 2.15 2.64
CA GLN A 94 -5.77 2.34 1.23
C GLN A 94 -6.56 3.47 0.59
N ARG A 95 -7.84 3.60 0.90
CA ARG A 95 -8.67 4.71 0.42
C ARG A 95 -8.16 6.05 0.97
N LEU A 96 -7.91 6.13 2.27
CA LEU A 96 -7.46 7.36 2.92
C LEU A 96 -6.08 7.80 2.42
N LEU A 97 -5.14 6.88 2.29
CA LEU A 97 -3.82 7.22 1.74
C LEU A 97 -3.93 7.60 0.26
N GLY A 98 -4.74 6.89 -0.51
CA GLY A 98 -5.00 7.22 -1.92
C GLY A 98 -5.56 8.64 -2.07
N ASP A 99 -6.52 9.03 -1.26
CA ASP A 99 -7.08 10.39 -1.24
C ASP A 99 -5.99 11.43 -0.94
N HIS A 100 -5.16 11.17 0.06
CA HIS A 100 -4.06 12.06 0.42
C HIS A 100 -3.04 12.21 -0.74
N LEU A 101 -2.65 11.12 -1.36
CA LEU A 101 -1.65 11.12 -2.43
C LEU A 101 -2.18 11.75 -3.73
N LEU A 102 -3.47 11.61 -4.02
CA LEU A 102 -4.11 12.26 -5.16
C LEU A 102 -4.14 13.78 -5.05
N ALA A 103 -3.91 14.35 -3.88
CA ALA A 103 -3.76 15.79 -3.74
C ALA A 103 -2.48 16.32 -4.42
N SER A 104 -1.45 15.49 -4.58
CA SER A 104 -0.15 15.87 -5.15
C SER A 104 0.18 15.20 -6.49
N ALA A 105 -0.66 14.28 -6.98
CA ALA A 105 -0.45 13.59 -8.24
C ALA A 105 -1.80 13.25 -8.88
N HIS A 106 -1.82 13.05 -10.19
CA HIS A 106 -3.02 12.60 -10.91
C HIS A 106 -3.32 11.12 -10.76
N ARG A 107 -2.32 10.34 -10.35
CA ARG A 107 -2.40 8.89 -10.32
C ARG A 107 -1.76 8.33 -9.06
N VAL A 108 -2.46 7.39 -8.45
CA VAL A 108 -1.94 6.51 -7.39
C VAL A 108 -2.16 5.07 -7.82
N GLU A 109 -1.14 4.26 -7.76
CA GLU A 109 -1.21 2.86 -8.15
C GLU A 109 -0.80 1.95 -7.01
N ALA A 110 -1.28 0.71 -7.07
CA ALA A 110 -0.90 -0.37 -6.18
C ALA A 110 -0.97 -1.68 -6.94
N SER A 111 -0.03 -2.56 -6.71
CA SER A 111 -0.02 -3.88 -7.33
C SER A 111 0.07 -4.96 -6.27
N THR A 112 -0.42 -6.13 -6.62
CA THR A 112 -0.32 -7.33 -5.78
C THR A 112 -0.24 -8.57 -6.67
N ASP A 113 0.19 -9.68 -6.09
CA ASP A 113 0.22 -10.96 -6.80
C ASP A 113 -1.16 -11.31 -7.38
N VAL A 114 -1.16 -11.88 -8.59
CA VAL A 114 -2.41 -12.30 -9.25
C VAL A 114 -3.21 -13.32 -8.44
N ASP A 115 -2.56 -14.06 -7.54
CA ASP A 115 -3.20 -15.03 -6.66
C ASP A 115 -3.66 -14.43 -5.33
N ASN A 116 -3.25 -13.20 -5.00
CA ASN A 116 -3.67 -12.52 -3.78
C ASN A 116 -5.05 -11.87 -3.95
N VAL A 117 -6.08 -12.69 -4.00
CA VAL A 117 -7.46 -12.23 -4.25
C VAL A 117 -7.97 -11.32 -3.14
N THR A 118 -7.56 -11.57 -1.90
CA THR A 118 -7.96 -10.74 -0.75
C THR A 118 -7.50 -9.30 -0.92
N GLU A 119 -6.26 -9.08 -1.32
CA GLU A 119 -5.72 -7.73 -1.56
C GLU A 119 -6.37 -7.07 -2.78
N GLN A 120 -6.62 -7.83 -3.84
CA GLN A 120 -7.35 -7.32 -5.02
C GLN A 120 -8.72 -6.77 -4.63
N ARG A 121 -9.47 -7.51 -3.82
CA ARG A 121 -10.78 -7.07 -3.32
C ARG A 121 -10.68 -5.84 -2.42
N SER A 122 -9.64 -5.79 -1.60
CA SER A 122 -9.38 -4.63 -0.73
C SER A 122 -9.14 -3.36 -1.55
N LEU A 123 -8.33 -3.44 -2.59
CA LEU A 123 -8.06 -2.34 -3.50
C LEU A 123 -9.33 -1.89 -4.24
N GLU A 124 -10.14 -2.81 -4.73
CA GLU A 124 -11.41 -2.51 -5.38
C GLU A 124 -12.37 -1.76 -4.43
N LYS A 125 -12.49 -2.22 -3.18
CA LYS A 125 -13.29 -1.54 -2.15
C LYS A 125 -12.75 -0.14 -1.82
N ALA A 126 -11.44 0.06 -1.93
CA ALA A 126 -10.78 1.35 -1.71
C ALA A 126 -10.95 2.31 -2.91
N GLY A 127 -11.61 1.89 -3.99
CA GLY A 127 -11.87 2.70 -5.16
C GLY A 127 -10.83 2.58 -6.26
N PHE A 128 -9.91 1.64 -6.16
CA PHE A 128 -8.93 1.36 -7.22
C PHE A 128 -9.57 0.51 -8.31
N HIS A 129 -9.19 0.77 -9.56
CA HIS A 129 -9.65 0.02 -10.73
C HIS A 129 -8.54 -0.85 -11.29
N ARG A 130 -8.88 -2.07 -11.66
CA ARG A 130 -7.94 -3.00 -12.27
C ARG A 130 -7.56 -2.52 -13.67
N GLU A 131 -6.26 -2.48 -13.95
CA GLU A 131 -5.74 -2.04 -15.25
C GLU A 131 -5.14 -3.16 -16.08
N GLY A 132 -4.60 -4.18 -15.44
CA GLY A 132 -4.01 -5.29 -16.15
C GLY A 132 -3.01 -6.09 -15.33
N VAL A 133 -2.34 -7.01 -16.00
CA VAL A 133 -1.35 -7.90 -15.40
C VAL A 133 0.05 -7.53 -15.89
N LEU A 134 0.97 -7.38 -14.96
CA LEU A 134 2.40 -7.24 -15.21
C LEU A 134 3.02 -8.63 -15.12
N ARG A 135 3.42 -9.20 -16.25
CA ARG A 135 3.98 -10.55 -16.29
C ARG A 135 5.40 -10.58 -15.76
N ALA A 136 5.71 -11.56 -14.93
CA ALA A 136 7.06 -11.81 -14.39
C ALA A 136 7.70 -10.54 -13.78
N ALA A 137 6.90 -9.75 -13.07
CA ALA A 137 7.30 -8.42 -12.61
C ALA A 137 8.06 -8.43 -11.29
N GLN A 138 7.82 -9.41 -10.42
CA GLN A 138 8.31 -9.36 -9.05
C GLN A 138 9.03 -10.65 -8.67
N MET A 139 10.33 -10.54 -8.37
CA MET A 139 11.07 -11.66 -7.81
C MET A 139 10.86 -11.74 -6.30
N ARG A 140 10.59 -12.94 -5.80
CA ARG A 140 10.44 -13.21 -4.37
C ARG A 140 11.46 -14.21 -3.85
N ALA A 141 11.42 -14.48 -2.55
CA ALA A 141 12.37 -15.36 -1.86
C ALA A 141 12.45 -16.79 -2.42
N ASP A 142 11.42 -17.24 -3.12
CA ASP A 142 11.41 -18.54 -3.82
C ASP A 142 12.30 -18.57 -5.08
N GLY A 143 12.91 -17.44 -5.45
CA GLY A 143 13.75 -17.30 -6.64
C GLY A 143 12.96 -17.20 -7.96
N ARG A 144 11.65 -17.09 -7.89
CA ARG A 144 10.77 -17.01 -9.07
C ARG A 144 10.26 -15.59 -9.28
N HIS A 145 10.02 -15.25 -10.55
CA HIS A 145 9.33 -14.02 -10.94
C HIS A 145 7.83 -14.26 -11.00
N HIS A 146 7.09 -13.45 -10.28
CA HIS A 146 5.64 -13.55 -10.13
C HIS A 146 4.92 -12.48 -10.93
N ASP A 147 3.74 -12.82 -11.43
CA ASP A 147 2.87 -11.88 -12.11
C ASP A 147 2.15 -11.00 -11.07
N LEU A 148 2.06 -9.71 -11.35
CA LEU A 148 1.31 -8.77 -10.54
C LEU A 148 0.08 -8.27 -11.29
N VAL A 149 -0.99 -8.02 -10.57
CA VAL A 149 -2.12 -7.26 -11.09
C VAL A 149 -2.00 -5.80 -10.64
N MET A 150 -2.12 -4.88 -11.59
CA MET A 150 -2.03 -3.45 -11.34
C MET A 150 -3.41 -2.85 -11.15
N TYR A 151 -3.54 -2.08 -10.09
CA TYR A 151 -4.71 -1.26 -9.76
C TYR A 151 -4.32 0.20 -9.66
N ALA A 152 -5.23 1.09 -10.00
CA ALA A 152 -4.97 2.52 -9.90
C ALA A 152 -6.23 3.33 -9.62
N ARG A 153 -6.01 4.51 -9.04
CA ARG A 153 -6.99 5.59 -8.96
C ARG A 153 -6.41 6.82 -9.64
N THR A 154 -7.25 7.55 -10.31
CA THR A 154 -6.91 8.82 -10.92
C THR A 154 -7.76 9.94 -10.32
N ARG A 155 -7.28 11.19 -10.45
CA ARG A 155 -7.94 12.36 -9.86
C ARG A 155 -9.28 12.68 -10.52
N ASP A 156 -9.46 12.31 -11.75
CA ASP A 156 -10.65 12.56 -12.57
C ASP A 156 -11.52 11.33 -12.82
#